data_43ee49d877986166e9b303045117d7cd
#
_entry.id   43ee49d877986166e9b303045117d7cd
#
_cell.length_a   1.000
_cell.length_b   1.000
_cell.length_c   1.000
_cell.angle_alpha   90.00
_cell.angle_beta   90.00
_cell.angle_gamma   90.00
#
_symmetry.space_group_name_H-M   'P 1'
#
loop_
_entity.id
_entity.type
_entity.pdbx_description
1 polymer ?
#
loop_
_entity_poly.entity_id
_entity_poly.type
_entity_poly.pdbx_seq_one_letter_code
_entity_poly.pdbx_strand_id
1 'polypeptide(L)'
;STRVRSSAASDVYKRQQYYLANQETMWENMRACKLHLAENLLALPDVFINGPAPEEGAPHILNVSFLGVRGEVLLHALEEKKIYVSTGSACSAHKKGKNRILNAMGVTGERQEGAIRFSFSAFNTPGEMDETAAAIADLLGLLRRFKRR
;
A
#
# COMPACT_ATOMS: atom_id res chain seq x y z
N SER A 1 34.75 22.12 4.69
CA SER A 1 33.92 20.87 4.86
C SER A 1 32.94 20.95 6.05
N THR A 2 33.12 21.89 6.98
CA THR A 2 32.28 22.06 8.19
C THR A 2 30.89 22.67 7.88
N ARG A 3 30.77 23.50 6.86
CA ARG A 3 29.50 24.17 6.48
C ARG A 3 28.43 23.20 5.92
N VAL A 4 28.83 22.15 5.21
CA VAL A 4 27.88 21.18 4.62
C VAL A 4 27.28 20.29 5.70
N ARG A 5 28.06 19.94 6.73
CA ARG A 5 27.54 19.10 7.85
C ARG A 5 26.55 19.86 8.73
N SER A 6 26.76 21.16 8.97
CA SER A 6 25.83 21.98 9.76
C SER A 6 24.52 22.23 9.03
N SER A 7 24.52 22.37 7.70
CA SER A 7 23.31 22.52 6.88
C SER A 7 22.45 21.24 6.92
N ALA A 8 23.05 20.06 6.70
CA ALA A 8 22.34 18.79 6.73
C ALA A 8 21.72 18.51 8.11
N ALA A 9 22.44 18.76 9.19
CA ALA A 9 21.92 18.62 10.56
C ALA A 9 20.77 19.61 10.84
N SER A 10 20.86 20.85 10.36
CA SER A 10 19.79 21.84 10.48
C SER A 10 18.55 21.43 9.71
N ASP A 11 18.70 20.84 8.51
CA ASP A 11 17.57 20.39 7.69
C ASP A 11 16.88 19.18 8.30
N VAL A 12 17.64 18.24 8.87
CA VAL A 12 17.09 17.09 9.63
C VAL A 12 16.31 17.59 10.84
N TYR A 13 16.88 18.52 11.61
CA TYR A 13 16.24 19.08 12.80
C TYR A 13 14.93 19.82 12.46
N LYS A 14 14.94 20.67 11.42
CA LYS A 14 13.74 21.36 10.95
C LYS A 14 12.63 20.38 10.52
N ARG A 15 13.03 19.31 9.82
CA ARG A 15 12.10 18.26 9.41
C ARG A 15 11.49 17.56 10.62
N GLN A 16 12.31 17.21 11.61
CA GLN A 16 11.83 16.59 12.85
C GLN A 16 10.84 17.50 13.59
N GLN A 17 11.15 18.79 13.72
CA GLN A 17 10.24 19.76 14.34
C GLN A 17 8.90 19.87 13.58
N TYR A 18 8.96 19.90 12.25
CA TYR A 18 7.76 19.95 11.42
C TYR A 18 6.87 18.72 11.64
N TYR A 19 7.46 17.52 11.65
CA TYR A 19 6.72 16.29 11.90
C TYR A 19 6.11 16.25 13.31
N LEU A 20 6.87 16.65 14.32
CA LEU A 20 6.38 16.71 15.70
C LEU A 20 5.22 17.69 15.87
N ALA A 21 5.33 18.87 15.25
CA ALA A 21 4.27 19.90 15.33
C ALA A 21 2.98 19.53 14.59
N ASN A 22 3.05 18.69 13.56
CA ASN A 22 1.93 18.34 12.70
C ASN A 22 1.52 16.87 12.78
N GLN A 23 2.06 16.11 13.70
CA GLN A 23 1.93 14.66 13.78
C GLN A 23 0.47 14.19 13.79
N GLU A 24 -0.36 14.82 14.57
CA GLU A 24 -1.78 14.45 14.74
C GLU A 24 -2.54 14.62 13.41
N THR A 25 -2.44 15.79 12.80
CA THR A 25 -3.07 16.08 11.49
C THR A 25 -2.55 15.15 10.39
N MET A 26 -1.25 14.83 10.41
CA MET A 26 -0.66 13.89 9.45
C MET A 26 -1.22 12.48 9.61
N TRP A 27 -1.40 12.02 10.85
CA TRP A 27 -1.97 10.71 11.13
C TRP A 27 -3.45 10.63 10.76
N GLU A 28 -4.21 11.68 11.06
CA GLU A 28 -5.61 11.78 10.66
C GLU A 28 -5.76 11.72 9.14
N ASN A 29 -4.93 12.44 8.39
CA ASN A 29 -4.95 12.41 6.93
C ASN A 29 -4.60 11.02 6.38
N MET A 30 -3.54 10.38 6.88
CA MET A 30 -3.18 9.02 6.47
C MET A 30 -4.30 8.03 6.78
N ARG A 31 -4.93 8.15 7.95
CA ARG A 31 -6.06 7.30 8.35
C ARG A 31 -7.26 7.53 7.42
N ALA A 32 -7.59 8.77 7.11
CA ALA A 32 -8.69 9.09 6.21
C ALA A 32 -8.46 8.52 4.81
N CYS A 33 -7.26 8.67 4.23
CA CYS A 33 -6.89 8.06 2.95
C CYS A 33 -6.96 6.54 2.99
N LYS A 34 -6.46 5.92 4.07
CA LYS A 34 -6.52 4.47 4.26
C LYS A 34 -7.95 3.95 4.28
N LEU A 35 -8.83 4.59 5.07
CA LEU A 35 -10.23 4.18 5.19
C LEU A 35 -10.96 4.35 3.86
N HIS A 36 -10.77 5.48 3.21
CA HIS A 36 -11.39 5.78 1.92
C HIS A 36 -10.98 4.77 0.83
N LEU A 37 -9.68 4.44 0.73
CA LEU A 37 -9.21 3.42 -0.19
C LEU A 37 -9.77 2.03 0.17
N ALA A 38 -9.75 1.66 1.45
CA ALA A 38 -10.25 0.37 1.91
C ALA A 38 -11.73 0.17 1.57
N GLU A 39 -12.57 1.17 1.79
CA GLU A 39 -14.00 1.15 1.46
C GLU A 39 -14.21 0.94 -0.04
N ASN A 40 -13.53 1.71 -0.88
CA ASN A 40 -13.62 1.59 -2.34
C ASN A 40 -13.14 0.23 -2.85
N LEU A 41 -12.07 -0.33 -2.28
CA LEU A 41 -11.55 -1.63 -2.68
C LEU A 41 -12.43 -2.78 -2.22
N LEU A 42 -13.03 -2.70 -1.04
CA LEU A 42 -13.94 -3.72 -0.52
C LEU A 42 -15.28 -3.79 -1.28
N ALA A 43 -15.64 -2.74 -2.02
CA ALA A 43 -16.78 -2.77 -2.93
C ALA A 43 -16.52 -3.63 -4.18
N LEU A 44 -15.25 -3.98 -4.47
CA LEU A 44 -14.89 -4.83 -5.60
C LEU A 44 -15.03 -6.32 -5.22
N PRO A 45 -15.41 -7.19 -6.17
CA PRO A 45 -15.54 -8.62 -5.89
C PRO A 45 -14.18 -9.28 -5.62
N ASP A 46 -14.17 -10.27 -4.73
CA ASP A 46 -13.00 -11.08 -4.40
C ASP A 46 -11.79 -10.27 -3.91
N VAL A 47 -12.06 -9.27 -3.09
CA VAL A 47 -11.05 -8.42 -2.44
C VAL A 47 -11.15 -8.57 -0.92
N PHE A 48 -10.03 -8.75 -0.26
CA PHE A 48 -9.94 -9.02 1.18
C PHE A 48 -8.84 -8.20 1.83
N ILE A 49 -9.12 -7.59 2.96
CA ILE A 49 -8.11 -6.95 3.80
C ILE A 49 -7.38 -8.02 4.61
N ASN A 50 -6.06 -7.89 4.71
CA ASN A 50 -5.21 -8.74 5.51
C ASN A 50 -4.78 -7.97 6.77
N GLY A 51 -5.03 -8.55 7.92
CA GLY A 51 -4.72 -7.97 9.22
C GLY A 51 -5.94 -7.38 9.93
N PRO A 52 -5.72 -6.43 10.85
CA PRO A 52 -6.79 -5.79 11.60
C PRO A 52 -7.71 -4.99 10.69
N ALA A 53 -8.90 -4.65 11.20
CA ALA A 53 -9.82 -3.77 10.49
C ALA A 53 -9.14 -2.45 10.08
N PRO A 54 -9.55 -1.82 8.97
CA PRO A 54 -8.90 -0.59 8.49
C PRO A 54 -8.88 0.54 9.51
N GLU A 55 -9.87 0.60 10.38
CA GLU A 55 -9.98 1.58 11.47
C GLU A 55 -8.93 1.35 12.54
N GLU A 56 -8.47 0.10 12.66
CA GLU A 56 -7.47 -0.33 13.63
C GLU A 56 -6.09 -0.38 13.00
N GLY A 57 -5.08 -0.50 13.84
CA GLY A 57 -3.69 -0.64 13.39
C GLY A 57 -3.07 0.63 12.82
N ALA A 58 -1.93 0.47 12.17
CA ALA A 58 -1.11 1.59 11.69
C ALA A 58 -1.81 2.40 10.59
N PRO A 59 -1.89 3.73 10.71
CA PRO A 59 -2.61 4.57 9.76
C PRO A 59 -1.96 4.63 8.37
N HIS A 60 -0.69 4.31 8.28
CA HIS A 60 0.13 4.46 7.07
C HIS A 60 0.27 3.17 6.24
N ILE A 61 -0.37 2.07 6.64
CA ILE A 61 -0.28 0.78 5.94
C ILE A 61 -1.65 0.14 5.79
N LEU A 62 -1.92 -0.38 4.59
CA LEU A 62 -3.05 -1.25 4.27
C LEU A 62 -2.54 -2.41 3.42
N ASN A 63 -2.85 -3.64 3.80
CA ASN A 63 -2.55 -4.81 3.00
C ASN A 63 -3.85 -5.44 2.48
N VAL A 64 -3.95 -5.64 1.18
CA VAL A 64 -5.16 -6.11 0.50
C VAL A 64 -4.83 -7.25 -0.44
N SER A 65 -5.60 -8.30 -0.41
CA SER A 65 -5.51 -9.42 -1.35
C SER A 65 -6.58 -9.32 -2.43
N PHE A 66 -6.15 -9.47 -3.67
CA PHE A 66 -7.01 -9.51 -4.85
C PHE A 66 -7.00 -10.92 -5.43
N LEU A 67 -8.06 -11.71 -5.21
CA LEU A 67 -8.12 -13.07 -5.72
C LEU A 67 -8.20 -13.09 -7.24
N GLY A 68 -7.61 -14.11 -7.82
CA GLY A 68 -7.62 -14.27 -9.27
C GLY A 68 -6.55 -13.46 -10.01
N VAL A 69 -5.69 -12.73 -9.29
CA VAL A 69 -4.59 -11.93 -9.87
C VAL A 69 -3.30 -12.18 -9.09
N ARG A 70 -2.18 -12.21 -9.77
CA ARG A 70 -0.87 -12.21 -9.11
C ARG A 70 -0.50 -10.78 -8.72
N GLY A 71 -0.11 -10.58 -7.47
CA GLY A 71 0.26 -9.25 -6.94
C GLY A 71 1.37 -8.59 -7.74
N GLU A 72 2.39 -9.33 -8.19
CA GLU A 72 3.46 -8.80 -9.05
C GLU A 72 2.94 -8.25 -10.38
N VAL A 73 1.99 -8.94 -11.01
CA VAL A 73 1.39 -8.49 -12.27
C VAL A 73 0.58 -7.23 -12.06
N LEU A 74 -0.22 -7.19 -10.99
CA LEU A 74 -1.00 -6.01 -10.64
C LEU A 74 -0.09 -4.82 -10.27
N LEU A 75 1.01 -5.07 -9.54
CA LEU A 75 2.00 -4.06 -9.18
C LEU A 75 2.57 -3.39 -10.44
N HIS A 76 3.06 -4.16 -11.41
CA HIS A 76 3.64 -3.60 -12.64
C HIS A 76 2.59 -2.86 -13.49
N ALA A 77 1.37 -3.36 -13.56
CA ALA A 77 0.28 -2.66 -14.25
C ALA A 77 -0.11 -1.32 -13.59
N LEU A 78 0.02 -1.23 -12.27
CA LEU A 78 -0.18 0.01 -11.51
C LEU A 78 1.00 0.98 -11.71
N GLU A 79 2.25 0.49 -11.75
CA GLU A 79 3.43 1.30 -12.05
C GLU A 79 3.32 2.04 -13.39
N GLU A 80 2.79 1.40 -14.42
CA GLU A 80 2.53 2.04 -15.73
C GLU A 80 1.54 3.22 -15.61
N LYS A 81 0.65 3.15 -14.62
CA LYS A 81 -0.28 4.24 -14.28
C LYS A 81 0.30 5.22 -13.24
N LYS A 82 1.59 5.10 -12.91
CA LYS A 82 2.30 5.89 -11.89
C LYS A 82 1.74 5.75 -10.47
N ILE A 83 1.14 4.60 -10.19
CA ILE A 83 0.67 4.20 -8.87
C ILE A 83 1.67 3.18 -8.31
N TYR A 84 2.40 3.57 -7.27
CA TYR A 84 3.49 2.76 -6.70
C TYR A 84 3.01 2.05 -5.44
N VAL A 85 3.03 0.74 -5.48
CA VAL A 85 2.63 -0.16 -4.40
C VAL A 85 3.73 -1.19 -4.12
N SER A 86 3.52 -2.10 -3.17
CA SER A 86 4.49 -3.15 -2.86
C SER A 86 3.80 -4.49 -2.66
N THR A 87 4.44 -5.58 -3.09
CA THR A 87 4.00 -6.95 -2.78
C THR A 87 4.55 -7.48 -1.46
N GLY A 88 5.34 -6.69 -0.74
CA GLY A 88 5.98 -7.10 0.52
C GLY A 88 7.16 -8.07 0.36
N SER A 89 7.44 -8.53 -0.86
CA SER A 89 8.53 -9.46 -1.17
C SER A 89 9.75 -8.81 -1.82
N ALA A 90 9.79 -7.50 -1.96
CA ALA A 90 10.85 -6.77 -2.65
C ALA A 90 12.27 -7.10 -2.14
N CYS A 91 12.42 -7.37 -0.83
CA CYS A 91 13.69 -7.81 -0.25
C CYS A 91 13.91 -9.34 -0.29
N SER A 92 12.93 -10.11 -0.70
CA SER A 92 12.95 -11.58 -0.74
C SER A 92 12.81 -12.14 -2.16
N ALA A 93 12.92 -11.31 -3.18
CA ALA A 93 12.75 -11.70 -4.60
C ALA A 93 13.67 -12.85 -5.04
N HIS A 94 14.78 -13.08 -4.33
CA HIS A 94 15.69 -14.20 -4.57
C HIS A 94 15.37 -15.48 -3.79
N LYS A 95 14.46 -15.45 -2.83
CA LYS A 95 14.01 -16.67 -2.14
C LYS A 95 12.57 -16.94 -2.54
N LYS A 96 12.33 -17.99 -3.32
CA LYS A 96 11.01 -18.59 -3.56
C LYS A 96 10.42 -19.06 -2.22
N GLY A 97 10.05 -18.12 -1.37
CA GLY A 97 9.56 -18.36 -0.02
C GLY A 97 8.30 -17.55 0.22
N LYS A 98 7.32 -18.22 0.76
CA LYS A 98 6.07 -17.61 1.23
C LYS A 98 6.36 -16.39 2.10
N ASN A 99 5.61 -15.32 1.94
CA ASN A 99 5.73 -14.13 2.77
C ASN A 99 5.53 -14.50 4.25
N ARG A 100 6.59 -14.42 5.05
CA ARG A 100 6.59 -14.87 6.45
C ARG A 100 5.57 -14.13 7.31
N ILE A 101 5.36 -12.84 7.04
CA ILE A 101 4.40 -12.01 7.77
C ILE A 101 2.98 -12.46 7.45
N LEU A 102 2.65 -12.56 6.15
CA LEU A 102 1.32 -13.02 5.71
C LEU A 102 1.03 -14.46 6.19
N ASN A 103 2.04 -15.34 6.17
CA ASN A 103 1.89 -16.69 6.72
C ASN A 103 1.58 -16.66 8.23
N ALA A 104 2.28 -15.85 9.01
CA ALA A 104 2.04 -15.71 10.44
C ALA A 104 0.63 -15.15 10.74
N MET A 105 0.07 -14.38 9.80
CA MET A 105 -1.29 -13.87 9.85
C MET A 105 -2.34 -14.86 9.31
N GLY A 106 -1.94 -16.07 8.91
CA GLY A 106 -2.83 -17.08 8.32
C GLY A 106 -3.24 -16.79 6.86
N VAL A 107 -2.61 -15.82 6.21
CA VAL A 107 -2.88 -15.48 4.79
C VAL A 107 -2.00 -16.35 3.90
N THR A 108 -2.62 -17.31 3.23
CA THR A 108 -1.95 -18.32 2.41
C THR A 108 -2.60 -18.48 1.03
N GLY A 109 -1.96 -19.24 0.14
CA GLY A 109 -2.52 -19.58 -1.19
C GLY A 109 -2.80 -18.33 -2.04
N GLU A 110 -3.94 -18.33 -2.72
CA GLU A 110 -4.33 -17.24 -3.63
C GLU A 110 -4.40 -15.86 -2.96
N ARG A 111 -4.78 -15.81 -1.67
CA ARG A 111 -4.77 -14.55 -0.93
C ARG A 111 -3.37 -13.99 -0.80
N GLN A 112 -2.38 -14.85 -0.54
CA GLN A 112 -0.99 -14.42 -0.44
C GLN A 112 -0.41 -14.03 -1.80
N GLU A 113 -0.75 -14.78 -2.86
CA GLU A 113 -0.29 -14.49 -4.22
C GLU A 113 -0.80 -13.14 -4.75
N GLY A 114 -2.04 -12.79 -4.40
CA GLY A 114 -2.68 -11.53 -4.81
C GLY A 114 -2.50 -10.38 -3.83
N ALA A 115 -1.63 -10.52 -2.81
CA ALA A 115 -1.47 -9.51 -1.78
C ALA A 115 -0.66 -8.30 -2.25
N ILE A 116 -1.22 -7.11 -2.06
CA ILE A 116 -0.60 -5.80 -2.30
C ILE A 116 -0.59 -5.01 -0.99
N ARG A 117 0.53 -4.34 -0.73
CA ARG A 117 0.67 -3.40 0.38
C ARG A 117 0.64 -1.98 -0.15
N PHE A 118 -0.32 -1.21 0.32
CA PHE A 118 -0.40 0.23 0.15
C PHE A 118 0.27 0.91 1.33
N SER A 119 1.03 1.96 1.05
CA SER A 119 1.68 2.79 2.08
C SER A 119 1.27 4.23 1.86
N PHE A 120 0.76 4.87 2.91
CA PHE A 120 0.25 6.23 2.86
C PHE A 120 1.26 7.19 3.46
N SER A 121 1.35 8.36 2.87
CA SER A 121 2.08 9.50 3.40
C SER A 121 1.10 10.57 3.92
N ALA A 122 1.63 11.48 4.72
CA ALA A 122 0.86 12.63 5.19
C ALA A 122 0.38 13.57 4.07
N PHE A 123 0.90 13.40 2.85
CA PHE A 123 0.63 14.27 1.70
C PHE A 123 -0.32 13.64 0.68
N ASN A 124 -0.75 12.39 0.89
CA ASN A 124 -1.74 11.79 0.03
C ASN A 124 -3.10 12.45 0.18
N THR A 125 -3.91 12.37 -0.85
CA THR A 125 -5.24 12.97 -0.91
C THR A 125 -6.32 11.92 -1.15
N PRO A 126 -7.57 12.14 -0.72
CA PRO A 126 -8.70 11.26 -1.05
C PRO A 126 -8.90 11.08 -2.56
N GLY A 127 -8.66 12.11 -3.37
CA GLY A 127 -8.74 12.02 -4.84
C GLY A 127 -7.75 11.02 -5.43
N GLU A 128 -6.52 10.95 -4.91
CA GLU A 128 -5.56 9.91 -5.30
C GLU A 128 -6.05 8.50 -4.94
N MET A 129 -6.81 8.37 -3.87
CA MET A 129 -7.41 7.09 -3.47
C MET A 129 -8.53 6.67 -4.42
N ASP A 130 -9.35 7.60 -4.88
CA ASP A 130 -10.38 7.36 -5.89
C ASP A 130 -9.76 6.93 -7.22
N GLU A 131 -8.73 7.63 -7.69
CA GLU A 131 -7.99 7.28 -8.91
C GLU A 131 -7.35 5.89 -8.79
N THR A 132 -6.77 5.58 -7.64
CA THR A 132 -6.16 4.27 -7.37
C THR A 132 -7.20 3.16 -7.39
N ALA A 133 -8.33 3.35 -6.74
CA ALA A 133 -9.41 2.36 -6.71
C ALA A 133 -10.02 2.13 -8.11
N ALA A 134 -10.23 3.19 -8.88
CA ALA A 134 -10.72 3.09 -10.26
C ALA A 134 -9.72 2.35 -11.16
N ALA A 135 -8.43 2.68 -11.07
CA ALA A 135 -7.38 1.99 -11.82
C ALA A 135 -7.32 0.48 -11.48
N ILE A 136 -7.45 0.13 -10.20
CA ILE A 136 -7.48 -1.28 -9.76
C ILE A 136 -8.72 -1.98 -10.31
N ALA A 137 -9.90 -1.36 -10.26
CA ALA A 137 -11.14 -1.95 -10.78
C ALA A 137 -11.01 -2.31 -12.25
N ASP A 138 -10.48 -1.40 -13.07
CA ASP A 138 -10.23 -1.62 -14.50
C ASP A 138 -9.24 -2.76 -14.75
N LEU A 139 -8.10 -2.74 -14.02
CA LEU A 139 -7.07 -3.75 -14.14
C LEU A 139 -7.54 -5.13 -13.71
N LEU A 140 -8.32 -5.24 -12.62
CA LEU A 140 -8.88 -6.51 -12.17
C LEU A 140 -9.82 -7.11 -13.24
N GLY A 141 -10.64 -6.28 -13.87
CA GLY A 141 -11.51 -6.69 -14.96
C GLY A 141 -10.74 -7.27 -16.15
N LEU A 142 -9.59 -6.69 -16.48
CA LEU A 142 -8.71 -7.16 -17.53
C LEU A 142 -7.94 -8.42 -17.12
N LEU A 143 -7.21 -8.38 -16.00
CA LEU A 143 -6.28 -9.42 -15.58
C LEU A 143 -6.96 -10.74 -15.23
N ARG A 144 -8.14 -10.69 -14.63
CA ARG A 144 -8.92 -11.89 -14.29
C ARG A 144 -9.41 -12.66 -15.52
N ARG A 145 -9.60 -11.98 -16.67
CA ARG A 145 -9.98 -12.65 -17.92
C ARG A 145 -8.86 -13.56 -18.46
N PHE A 146 -7.61 -13.19 -18.25
CA PHE A 146 -6.46 -13.98 -18.74
C PHE A 146 -6.17 -15.22 -17.90
N LYS A 147 -6.61 -15.28 -16.64
CA LYS A 147 -6.44 -16.45 -15.77
C LYS A 147 -7.43 -17.58 -16.06
N ARG A 148 -8.54 -17.30 -16.76
CA ARG A 148 -9.59 -18.28 -17.07
C ARG A 148 -9.29 -19.17 -18.30
N ARG A 149 -8.08 -19.12 -18.83
CA ARG A 149 -7.60 -20.02 -19.87
C ARG A 149 -6.45 -20.90 -19.28
#